data_edad1f2d9fcadd93a1d570a5fd342bb9
#
_entry.id   edad1f2d9fcadd93a1d570a5fd342bb9
#
_cell.length_a   1.000
_cell.length_b   1.000
_cell.length_c   1.000
_cell.angle_alpha   90.00
_cell.angle_beta   90.00
_cell.angle_gamma   90.00
#
_symmetry.space_group_name_H-M   'P 1'
#
loop_
_entity.id
_entity.type
_entity.pdbx_description
1 polymer ?
#
loop_
_entity_poly.entity_id
_entity_poly.type
_entity_poly.pdbx_seq_one_letter_code
_entity_poly.pdbx_strand_id
1 'polypeptide(L)'
;MIRIDHISFEFAAADERFVHDLYADWDGFCRNCFEKTVDECFSPLDKDRVLREIELLELDLGGISEEDFYREFPRRLKAELLKVLPSWGIPTESERKKTDASRLENLLFYLEYGYQKVEWDDSAFGLTEELDWAVSQQALHAESIASLCKIGRAHV
;
A
#
# COMPACT_ATOMS: atom_id res chain seq x y z
N MET A 1 0.61 0.90 3.72
CA MET A 1 -0.56 0.25 3.08
C MET A 1 -0.36 0.22 1.58
N ILE A 2 -0.57 -0.92 0.99
CA ILE A 2 -0.49 -1.11 -0.47
C ILE A 2 -1.90 -1.16 -1.02
N ARG A 3 -2.18 -0.33 -2.02
CA ARG A 3 -3.44 -0.35 -2.74
C ARG A 3 -3.18 -0.63 -4.21
N ILE A 4 -3.84 -1.64 -4.73
CA ILE A 4 -3.78 -2.03 -6.14
C ILE A 4 -5.19 -1.91 -6.70
N ASP A 5 -5.39 -0.95 -7.60
CA ASP A 5 -6.72 -0.69 -8.16
C ASP A 5 -7.08 -1.65 -9.30
N HIS A 6 -6.09 -2.11 -10.05
CA HIS A 6 -6.30 -3.02 -11.16
C HIS A 6 -5.10 -3.94 -11.37
N ILE A 7 -5.37 -5.22 -11.58
CA ILE A 7 -4.37 -6.22 -11.93
C ILE A 7 -4.85 -6.98 -13.17
N SER A 8 -3.95 -7.17 -14.11
CA SER A 8 -4.18 -7.96 -15.30
C SER A 8 -3.11 -9.03 -15.42
N PHE A 9 -3.51 -10.27 -15.67
CA PHE A 9 -2.60 -11.37 -15.91
C PHE A 9 -2.79 -11.88 -17.34
N GLU A 10 -1.69 -12.00 -18.06
CA GLU A 10 -1.65 -12.62 -19.38
C GLU A 10 -0.91 -13.95 -19.30
N PHE A 11 -1.61 -15.03 -19.62
CA PHE A 11 -1.06 -16.37 -19.68
C PHE A 11 -1.16 -16.94 -21.09
N ALA A 12 -0.05 -17.39 -21.62
CA ALA A 12 -0.03 -18.20 -22.82
C ALA A 12 0.28 -19.65 -22.40
N ALA A 13 -0.73 -20.48 -22.37
CA ALA A 13 -0.60 -21.89 -21.99
C ALA A 13 -0.89 -22.81 -23.17
N ALA A 14 -0.10 -23.87 -23.31
CA ALA A 14 -0.31 -24.87 -24.33
C ALA A 14 -1.41 -25.88 -23.99
N ASP A 15 -1.71 -26.07 -22.70
CA ASP A 15 -2.71 -27.00 -22.20
C ASP A 15 -3.92 -26.26 -21.62
N GLU A 16 -5.08 -26.47 -22.21
CA GLU A 16 -6.35 -25.89 -21.74
C GLU A 16 -6.74 -26.38 -20.35
N ARG A 17 -6.35 -27.58 -19.97
CA ARG A 17 -6.63 -28.12 -18.62
C ARG A 17 -5.93 -27.31 -17.55
N PHE A 18 -4.70 -26.92 -17.79
CA PHE A 18 -3.95 -26.06 -16.86
C PHE A 18 -4.68 -24.74 -16.63
N VAL A 19 -5.13 -24.09 -17.69
CA VAL A 19 -5.87 -22.83 -17.60
C VAL A 19 -7.19 -23.01 -16.85
N HIS A 20 -7.90 -24.12 -17.15
CA HIS A 20 -9.16 -24.43 -16.47
C HIS A 20 -8.95 -24.68 -14.96
N ASP A 21 -7.94 -25.44 -14.59
CA ASP A 21 -7.60 -25.71 -13.20
C ASP A 21 -7.14 -24.44 -12.44
N LEU A 22 -6.39 -23.58 -13.12
CA LEU A 22 -5.97 -22.29 -12.58
C LEU A 22 -7.17 -21.40 -12.29
N TYR A 23 -8.14 -21.30 -13.21
CA TYR A 23 -9.36 -20.52 -12.99
C TYR A 23 -10.29 -21.14 -11.96
N ALA A 24 -10.31 -22.45 -11.81
CA ALA A 24 -11.11 -23.14 -10.81
C ALA A 24 -10.70 -22.77 -9.37
N ASP A 25 -9.42 -22.50 -9.15
CA ASP A 25 -8.88 -22.03 -7.84
C ASP A 25 -8.23 -20.65 -7.96
N TRP A 26 -8.87 -19.73 -8.67
CA TRP A 26 -8.33 -18.40 -8.90
C TRP A 26 -8.11 -17.61 -7.63
N ASP A 27 -9.05 -17.67 -6.69
CA ASP A 27 -8.94 -16.97 -5.41
C ASP A 27 -7.77 -17.52 -4.57
N GLY A 28 -7.56 -18.83 -4.57
CA GLY A 28 -6.42 -19.46 -3.92
C GLY A 28 -5.10 -19.06 -4.55
N PHE A 29 -5.03 -19.02 -5.87
CA PHE A 29 -3.86 -18.53 -6.61
C PHE A 29 -3.54 -17.07 -6.27
N CYS A 30 -4.52 -16.18 -6.37
CA CYS A 30 -4.32 -14.77 -6.05
C CYS A 30 -3.84 -14.59 -4.61
N ARG A 31 -4.45 -15.27 -3.66
CA ARG A 31 -4.12 -15.13 -2.24
C ARG A 31 -2.76 -15.71 -1.89
N ASN A 32 -2.47 -16.93 -2.33
CA ASN A 32 -1.27 -17.66 -1.91
C ASN A 32 -0.04 -17.35 -2.77
N CYS A 33 -0.21 -17.10 -4.05
CA CYS A 33 0.90 -16.90 -4.99
C CYS A 33 1.15 -15.43 -5.31
N PHE A 34 0.13 -14.59 -5.30
CA PHE A 34 0.25 -13.19 -5.65
C PHE A 34 0.28 -12.28 -4.43
N GLU A 35 -0.81 -12.18 -3.68
CA GLU A 35 -0.94 -11.22 -2.57
C GLU A 35 0.16 -11.42 -1.52
N LYS A 36 0.40 -12.66 -1.12
CA LYS A 36 1.44 -12.97 -0.15
C LYS A 36 2.83 -12.52 -0.61
N THR A 37 3.16 -12.76 -1.87
CA THR A 37 4.45 -12.33 -2.44
C THR A 37 4.57 -10.81 -2.51
N VAL A 38 3.51 -10.14 -2.93
CA VAL A 38 3.45 -8.68 -2.98
C VAL A 38 3.62 -8.09 -1.58
N ASP A 39 2.90 -8.60 -0.59
CA ASP A 39 3.01 -8.14 0.80
C ASP A 39 4.43 -8.33 1.35
N GLU A 40 5.05 -9.46 1.10
CA GLU A 40 6.44 -9.71 1.52
C GLU A 40 7.42 -8.72 0.89
N CYS A 41 7.23 -8.38 -0.38
CA CYS A 41 8.11 -7.45 -1.09
C CYS A 41 7.91 -5.99 -0.68
N PHE A 42 6.67 -5.57 -0.45
CA PHE A 42 6.34 -4.17 -0.17
C PHE A 42 6.31 -3.82 1.32
N SER A 43 6.26 -4.79 2.19
CA SER A 43 6.24 -4.58 3.63
C SER A 43 7.36 -3.65 4.15
N PRO A 44 8.61 -3.73 3.66
CA PRO A 44 9.65 -2.78 4.05
C PRO A 44 9.38 -1.34 3.66
N LEU A 45 8.61 -1.09 2.58
CA LEU A 45 8.26 0.26 2.11
C LEU A 45 7.16 0.91 2.95
N ASP A 46 6.31 0.13 3.59
CA ASP A 46 5.25 0.64 4.45
C ASP A 46 5.77 1.32 5.73
N LYS A 47 7.02 1.03 6.10
CA LYS A 47 7.63 1.57 7.33
C LYS A 47 7.87 3.07 7.30
N ASP A 48 8.07 3.66 6.13
CA ASP A 48 8.31 5.10 5.98
C ASP A 48 7.01 5.91 5.88
N ARG A 49 5.86 5.26 5.82
CA ARG A 49 4.53 5.87 5.76
C ARG A 49 4.34 6.82 4.58
N VAL A 50 5.12 6.65 3.52
CA VAL A 50 5.01 7.45 2.31
C VAL A 50 4.03 6.81 1.35
N LEU A 51 3.07 7.59 0.86
CA LEU A 51 2.19 7.17 -0.22
C LEU A 51 2.96 7.22 -1.55
N ARG A 52 3.07 6.07 -2.18
CA ARG A 52 3.68 5.93 -3.50
C ARG A 52 2.64 5.58 -4.53
N GLU A 53 2.63 6.31 -5.62
CA GLU A 53 1.75 6.05 -6.75
C GLU A 53 2.57 5.52 -7.92
N ILE A 54 2.14 4.39 -8.45
CA ILE A 54 2.73 3.78 -9.64
C ILE A 54 1.61 3.66 -10.66
N GLU A 55 1.73 4.41 -11.74
CA GLU A 55 0.70 4.43 -12.79
C GLU A 55 0.59 3.08 -13.50
N LEU A 56 1.72 2.47 -13.82
CA LEU A 56 1.78 1.20 -14.50
C LEU A 56 3.02 0.43 -14.08
N LEU A 57 2.84 -0.83 -13.77
CA LEU A 57 3.91 -1.78 -13.56
C LEU A 57 3.67 -2.99 -14.46
N GLU A 58 4.59 -3.23 -15.38
CA GLU A 58 4.60 -4.40 -16.23
C GLU A 58 5.75 -5.31 -15.83
N LEU A 59 5.44 -6.57 -15.57
CA LEU A 59 6.42 -7.59 -15.21
C LEU A 59 6.30 -8.76 -16.18
N ASP A 60 7.43 -9.16 -16.75
CA ASP A 60 7.53 -10.37 -17.55
C ASP A 60 8.21 -11.46 -16.72
N LEU A 61 7.46 -12.49 -16.36
CA LEU A 61 7.97 -13.60 -15.57
C LEU A 61 8.63 -14.70 -16.44
N GLY A 62 8.55 -14.56 -17.75
CA GLY A 62 9.08 -15.53 -18.69
C GLY A 62 8.32 -16.85 -18.74
N GLY A 63 8.92 -17.85 -19.34
CA GLY A 63 8.33 -19.19 -19.43
C GLY A 63 8.44 -19.95 -18.10
N ILE A 64 7.34 -20.53 -17.66
CA ILE A 64 7.27 -21.37 -16.46
C ILE A 64 6.63 -22.70 -16.87
N SER A 65 7.21 -23.82 -16.44
CA SER A 65 6.59 -25.12 -16.69
C SER A 65 5.29 -25.26 -15.92
N GLU A 66 4.28 -25.92 -16.50
CA GLU A 66 2.99 -26.11 -15.84
C GLU A 66 3.12 -26.92 -14.54
N GLU A 67 4.01 -27.88 -14.49
CA GLU A 67 4.28 -28.71 -13.32
C GLU A 67 4.81 -27.89 -12.13
N ASP A 68 5.62 -26.89 -12.40
CA ASP A 68 6.29 -26.05 -11.40
C ASP A 68 5.62 -24.70 -11.21
N PHE A 69 4.51 -24.43 -11.87
CA PHE A 69 3.89 -23.10 -11.95
C PHE A 69 3.63 -22.50 -10.57
N TYR A 70 2.94 -23.22 -9.68
CA TYR A 70 2.59 -22.70 -8.33
C TYR A 70 3.81 -22.48 -7.44
N ARG A 71 4.91 -23.16 -7.70
CA ARG A 71 6.17 -22.99 -6.99
C ARG A 71 7.00 -21.85 -7.57
N GLU A 72 7.11 -21.81 -8.90
CA GLU A 72 8.00 -20.88 -9.60
C GLU A 72 7.39 -19.50 -9.79
N PHE A 73 6.08 -19.36 -9.92
CA PHE A 73 5.40 -18.07 -10.08
C PHE A 73 5.73 -17.10 -8.95
N PRO A 74 5.54 -17.45 -7.65
CA PRO A 74 5.89 -16.57 -6.55
C PRO A 74 7.37 -16.19 -6.53
N ARG A 75 8.26 -17.13 -6.84
CA ARG A 75 9.70 -16.87 -6.87
C ARG A 75 10.09 -15.88 -7.95
N ARG A 76 9.56 -16.03 -9.15
CA ARG A 76 9.83 -15.12 -10.26
C ARG A 76 9.18 -13.77 -10.06
N LEU A 77 7.97 -13.74 -9.55
CA LEU A 77 7.30 -12.50 -9.18
C LEU A 77 8.14 -11.72 -8.15
N LYS A 78 8.60 -12.38 -7.12
CA LYS A 78 9.48 -11.77 -6.11
C LYS A 78 10.77 -11.25 -6.72
N ALA A 79 11.43 -12.02 -7.58
CA ALA A 79 12.67 -11.61 -8.23
C ALA A 79 12.47 -10.37 -9.10
N GLU A 80 11.40 -10.30 -9.89
CA GLU A 80 11.10 -9.16 -10.74
C GLU A 80 10.68 -7.93 -9.92
N LEU A 81 9.89 -8.09 -8.87
CA LEU A 81 9.54 -7.00 -7.95
C LEU A 81 10.78 -6.43 -7.27
N LEU A 82 11.68 -7.27 -6.78
CA LEU A 82 12.91 -6.82 -6.13
C LEU A 82 13.86 -6.05 -7.05
N LYS A 83 13.79 -6.25 -8.37
CA LYS A 83 14.54 -5.45 -9.33
C LYS A 83 14.02 -4.03 -9.46
N VAL A 84 12.72 -3.81 -9.32
CA VAL A 84 12.08 -2.49 -9.51
C VAL A 84 11.93 -1.73 -8.19
N LEU A 85 11.86 -2.41 -7.04
CA LEU A 85 11.73 -1.79 -5.72
C LEU A 85 12.80 -0.75 -5.38
N PRO A 86 14.09 -0.93 -5.70
CA PRO A 86 15.10 0.09 -5.42
C PRO A 86 14.80 1.44 -6.08
N SER A 87 14.18 1.45 -7.25
CA SER A 87 13.78 2.68 -7.94
C SER A 87 12.64 3.41 -7.22
N TRP A 88 11.87 2.70 -6.39
CA TRP A 88 10.76 3.24 -5.60
C TRP A 88 11.14 3.56 -4.16
N GLY A 89 12.33 3.19 -3.74
CA GLY A 89 12.80 3.38 -2.36
C GLY A 89 12.97 4.83 -1.95
N ILE A 90 13.16 5.74 -2.92
CA ILE A 90 13.32 7.18 -2.70
C ILE A 90 12.07 7.90 -3.18
N PRO A 91 11.22 8.42 -2.26
CA PRO A 91 10.04 9.16 -2.66
C PRO A 91 10.40 10.44 -3.41
N THR A 92 9.64 10.78 -4.45
CA THR A 92 9.74 12.06 -5.11
C THR A 92 9.22 13.19 -4.21
N GLU A 93 9.60 14.42 -4.51
CA GLU A 93 9.08 15.58 -3.77
C GLU A 93 7.56 15.70 -3.87
N SER A 94 7.00 15.37 -5.04
CA SER A 94 5.55 15.34 -5.25
C SER A 94 4.86 14.29 -4.38
N GLU A 95 5.42 13.08 -4.30
CA GLU A 95 4.90 12.01 -3.43
C GLU A 95 4.95 12.39 -1.96
N ARG A 96 6.02 13.03 -1.52
CA ARG A 96 6.14 13.55 -0.15
C ARG A 96 5.08 14.59 0.16
N LYS A 97 4.85 15.54 -0.74
CA LYS A 97 3.81 16.57 -0.56
C LYS A 97 2.40 15.96 -0.49
N LYS A 98 2.09 14.99 -1.34
CA LYS A 98 0.82 14.26 -1.30
C LYS A 98 0.66 13.48 0.00
N THR A 99 1.72 12.85 0.47
CA THR A 99 1.73 12.10 1.73
C THR A 99 1.48 13.02 2.91
N ASP A 100 2.16 14.16 2.97
CA ASP A 100 1.99 15.14 4.04
C ASP A 100 0.58 15.72 4.06
N ALA A 101 0.02 16.04 2.89
CA ALA A 101 -1.36 16.51 2.77
C ALA A 101 -2.37 15.45 3.26
N SER A 102 -2.19 14.20 2.86
CA SER A 102 -3.05 13.10 3.28
C SER A 102 -2.89 12.78 4.77
N ARG A 103 -1.68 12.87 5.29
CA ARG A 103 -1.39 12.70 6.72
C ARG A 103 -2.07 13.77 7.57
N LEU A 104 -1.98 15.02 7.14
CA LEU A 104 -2.66 16.12 7.80
C LEU A 104 -4.18 15.95 7.76
N GLU A 105 -4.72 15.56 6.61
CA GLU A 105 -6.15 15.29 6.46
C GLU A 105 -6.63 14.17 7.37
N ASN A 106 -5.86 13.10 7.53
CA ASN A 106 -6.17 12.03 8.47
C ASN A 106 -6.14 12.49 9.93
N LEU A 107 -5.14 13.32 10.29
CA LEU A 107 -5.05 13.90 11.63
C LEU A 107 -6.27 14.79 11.94
N LEU A 108 -6.67 15.66 11.02
CA LEU A 108 -7.85 16.51 11.18
C LEU A 108 -9.12 15.66 11.30
N PHE A 109 -9.25 14.62 10.50
CA PHE A 109 -10.36 13.68 10.57
C PHE A 109 -10.41 12.98 11.94
N TYR A 110 -9.25 12.52 12.43
CA TYR A 110 -9.17 11.91 13.75
C TYR A 110 -9.57 12.88 14.89
N LEU A 111 -9.13 14.12 14.80
CA LEU A 111 -9.49 15.16 15.80
C LEU A 111 -10.98 15.46 15.80
N GLU A 112 -11.62 15.37 14.64
CA GLU A 112 -13.05 15.60 14.49
C GLU A 112 -13.92 14.41 14.92
N TYR A 113 -13.54 13.19 14.51
CA TYR A 113 -14.38 11.99 14.65
C TYR A 113 -13.87 10.98 15.68
N GLY A 114 -12.64 11.08 16.13
CA GLY A 114 -12.05 10.18 17.13
C GLY A 114 -11.53 8.85 16.59
N TYR A 115 -11.50 8.66 15.28
CA TYR A 115 -10.93 7.48 14.62
C TYR A 115 -10.25 7.85 13.30
N GLN A 116 -9.34 7.00 12.83
CA GLN A 116 -8.63 7.22 11.58
C GLN A 116 -9.52 6.94 10.36
N LYS A 117 -9.20 7.59 9.23
CA LYS A 117 -9.76 7.18 7.94
C LYS A 117 -9.35 5.73 7.63
N VAL A 118 -10.23 4.99 6.95
CA VAL A 118 -9.99 3.58 6.58
C VAL A 118 -8.72 3.42 5.74
N GLU A 119 -8.43 4.39 4.87
CA GLU A 119 -7.22 4.38 4.03
C GLU A 119 -5.93 4.55 4.86
N TRP A 120 -6.03 5.00 6.09
CA TRP A 120 -4.95 5.23 7.02
C TRP A 120 -4.97 4.31 8.25
N ASP A 121 -5.58 3.16 8.14
CA ASP A 121 -5.57 2.19 9.25
C ASP A 121 -4.13 1.75 9.56
N ASP A 122 -3.48 2.56 10.36
CA ASP A 122 -2.08 2.44 10.74
C ASP A 122 -1.98 2.18 12.24
N SER A 123 -1.51 0.99 12.57
CA SER A 123 -1.28 0.58 13.96
C SER A 123 -0.21 1.42 14.68
N ALA A 124 0.62 2.14 13.92
CA ALA A 124 1.65 3.03 14.45
C ALA A 124 1.15 4.46 14.71
N PHE A 125 -0.14 4.75 14.47
CA PHE A 125 -0.70 6.07 14.72
C PHE A 125 -0.64 6.43 16.20
N GLY A 126 0.01 7.57 16.50
CA GLY A 126 0.05 8.17 17.83
C GLY A 126 -0.38 9.63 17.74
N LEU A 127 -1.45 10.00 18.44
CA LEU A 127 -1.99 11.36 18.39
C LEU A 127 -0.95 12.43 18.74
N THR A 128 -0.17 12.21 19.79
CA THR A 128 0.88 13.15 20.23
C THR A 128 1.94 13.34 19.15
N GLU A 129 2.40 12.25 18.55
CA GLU A 129 3.40 12.28 17.49
C GLU A 129 2.90 12.97 16.22
N GLU A 130 1.64 12.75 15.86
CA GLU A 130 1.02 13.40 14.71
C GLU A 130 0.83 14.90 14.94
N LEU A 131 0.44 15.32 16.14
CA LEU A 131 0.33 16.73 16.51
C LEU A 131 1.69 17.42 16.51
N ASP A 132 2.71 16.80 17.09
CA ASP A 132 4.08 17.32 17.08
C ASP A 132 4.62 17.48 15.66
N TRP A 133 4.37 16.50 14.81
CA TRP A 133 4.72 16.58 13.39
C TRP A 133 4.01 17.74 12.69
N ALA A 134 2.69 17.87 12.86
CA ALA A 134 1.90 18.90 12.20
C ALA A 134 2.33 20.31 12.62
N VAL A 135 2.65 20.50 13.91
CA VAL A 135 3.15 21.76 14.43
C VAL A 135 4.55 22.06 13.91
N SER A 136 5.44 21.07 13.91
CA SER A 136 6.82 21.23 13.41
C SER A 136 6.88 21.58 11.93
N GLN A 137 5.92 21.11 11.13
CA GLN A 137 5.78 21.46 9.72
C GLN A 137 5.06 22.80 9.48
N GLN A 138 4.67 23.51 10.53
CA GLN A 138 3.83 24.71 10.44
C GLN A 138 2.50 24.47 9.68
N ALA A 139 2.09 23.23 9.59
CA ALA A 139 0.87 22.84 8.89
C ALA A 139 -0.39 23.24 9.68
N LEU A 140 -0.27 23.33 11.02
CA LEU A 140 -1.33 23.78 11.92
C LEU A 140 -0.78 24.81 12.90
N HIS A 141 -1.55 25.84 13.16
CA HIS A 141 -1.30 26.74 14.25
C HIS A 141 -1.85 26.16 15.57
N ALA A 142 -1.15 26.38 16.67
CA ALA A 142 -1.54 25.86 17.98
C ALA A 142 -2.98 26.24 18.37
N GLU A 143 -3.43 27.42 18.00
CA GLU A 143 -4.81 27.91 18.23
C GLU A 143 -5.84 27.09 17.44
N SER A 144 -5.53 26.70 16.21
CA SER A 144 -6.40 25.86 15.39
C SER A 144 -6.53 24.45 15.98
N ILE A 145 -5.45 23.89 16.48
CA ILE A 145 -5.46 22.59 17.17
C ILE A 145 -6.30 22.64 18.44
N ALA A 146 -6.12 23.68 19.26
CA ALA A 146 -6.90 23.87 20.48
C ALA A 146 -8.41 24.00 20.19
N SER A 147 -8.78 24.70 19.12
CA SER A 147 -10.15 24.83 18.67
C SER A 147 -10.76 23.49 18.23
N LEU A 148 -10.04 22.70 17.47
CA LEU A 148 -10.47 21.36 17.03
C LEU A 148 -10.62 20.39 18.21
N CYS A 149 -9.71 20.43 19.18
CA CYS A 149 -9.81 19.62 20.40
C CYS A 149 -11.04 19.99 21.24
N LYS A 150 -11.45 21.27 21.28
CA LYS A 150 -12.67 21.70 21.94
C LYS A 150 -13.93 21.19 21.25
N ILE A 151 -13.95 21.21 19.93
CA ILE A 151 -15.05 20.67 19.12
C ILE A 151 -15.20 19.17 19.35
N GLY A 152 -14.10 18.41 19.33
CA GLY A 152 -14.10 17.00 19.61
C GLY A 152 -14.64 16.64 21.00
N ARG A 153 -14.40 17.46 22.02
CA ARG A 153 -14.95 17.27 23.36
C ARG A 153 -16.45 17.59 23.46
N ALA A 154 -16.95 18.45 22.61
CA ALA A 154 -18.38 18.77 22.57
C ALA A 154 -19.25 17.68 21.95
N HIS A 155 -18.65 16.75 21.22
CA HIS A 155 -19.31 15.62 20.57
C HIS A 155 -19.19 14.29 21.35
N VAL A 156 -18.56 14.29 22.48
CA VAL A 156 -18.43 13.10 23.34
C VAL A 156 -19.61 12.97 24.30
#